data_9a80db12a01cad579a42a7dfd91ae818
#
_entry.id   9a80db12a01cad579a42a7dfd91ae818
#
_cell.length_a   1.000
_cell.length_b   1.000
_cell.length_c   1.000
_cell.angle_alpha   90.00
_cell.angle_beta   90.00
_cell.angle_gamma   90.00
#
_symmetry.space_group_name_H-M   'P 1'
#
loop_
_entity.id
_entity.type
_entity.pdbx_description
1 polymer ?
#
loop_
_entity_poly.entity_id
_entity_poly.type
_entity_poly.pdbx_seq_one_letter_code
_entity_poly.pdbx_strand_id
1 'polypeptide(L)'
;HRSAETAALPNWAVWKDEAFGTSYEPAAIVYNKRLLPAEKVPDTHAALIALLDEQPAQLRGRIATYDPERSGLGLLLHSQDAQANPIVFWQLARGMGQLGLEQHATSSDMLDRVAAGKLVLAYNVLGSYASKRAQRDPVLGVIWPQDYTLVLSRVAFITRGARHPAAARLWLDHLLSTRGQALLAGHLGLLPVRGDAGTADSAAALLHHNLQHAFRPIRIGSGLLAYQDQAKKQGFLRQWAAATRPLP
;
A
#
# COMPACT_ATOMS: atom_id res chain seq x y z
N HIS A 1 25.68 -3.00 -6.92
CA HIS A 1 25.69 -4.31 -7.59
C HIS A 1 24.99 -4.21 -8.94
N ARG A 2 25.67 -4.64 -9.99
CA ARG A 2 25.14 -4.70 -11.35
C ARG A 2 25.16 -6.14 -11.84
N SER A 3 24.02 -6.58 -12.39
CA SER A 3 23.84 -7.91 -12.97
C SER A 3 22.75 -7.85 -14.04
N ALA A 4 22.55 -8.94 -14.77
CA ALA A 4 21.41 -9.08 -15.69
C ALA A 4 20.09 -8.95 -14.95
N GLU A 5 20.00 -9.46 -13.71
CA GLU A 5 18.79 -9.43 -12.91
C GLU A 5 18.43 -8.00 -12.44
N THR A 6 19.45 -7.24 -11.98
CA THR A 6 19.21 -5.84 -11.59
C THR A 6 18.91 -4.92 -12.78
N ALA A 7 19.46 -5.23 -13.96
CA ALA A 7 19.19 -4.49 -15.21
C ALA A 7 17.77 -4.72 -15.77
N ALA A 8 17.12 -5.83 -15.38
CA ALA A 8 15.76 -6.16 -15.80
C ALA A 8 14.68 -5.48 -14.94
N LEU A 9 15.07 -4.78 -13.87
CA LEU A 9 14.13 -4.06 -13.01
C LEU A 9 13.67 -2.75 -13.66
N PRO A 10 12.43 -2.31 -13.41
CA PRO A 10 11.97 -1.00 -13.85
C PRO A 10 12.72 0.13 -13.10
N ASN A 11 12.90 1.26 -13.77
CA ASN A 11 13.68 2.40 -13.25
C ASN A 11 13.22 2.92 -11.88
N TRP A 12 11.95 2.79 -11.54
CA TRP A 12 11.43 3.21 -10.24
C TRP A 12 11.89 2.30 -9.09
N ALA A 13 12.21 1.04 -9.40
CA ALA A 13 12.60 0.02 -8.44
C ALA A 13 14.12 -0.07 -8.20
N VAL A 14 14.92 0.81 -8.78
CA VAL A 14 16.37 0.82 -8.64
C VAL A 14 16.88 2.19 -8.22
N TRP A 15 17.75 2.24 -7.23
CA TRP A 15 18.45 3.45 -6.84
C TRP A 15 19.95 3.22 -6.77
N LYS A 16 20.71 3.91 -7.67
CA LYS A 16 22.18 3.94 -7.74
C LYS A 16 22.87 2.56 -7.77
N ASP A 17 22.20 1.52 -8.25
CA ASP A 17 22.69 0.13 -8.16
C ASP A 17 23.02 -0.31 -6.72
N GLU A 18 22.42 0.31 -5.73
CA GLU A 18 22.62 0.08 -4.30
C GLU A 18 21.37 -0.44 -3.58
N ALA A 19 20.19 0.02 -3.99
CA ALA A 19 18.92 -0.41 -3.43
C ALA A 19 17.95 -0.86 -4.54
N PHE A 20 17.26 -1.96 -4.31
CA PHE A 20 16.47 -2.67 -5.32
C PHE A 20 15.11 -3.05 -4.76
N GLY A 21 14.05 -2.73 -5.50
CA GLY A 21 12.71 -3.21 -5.23
C GLY A 21 12.59 -4.70 -5.49
N THR A 22 11.89 -5.40 -4.61
CA THR A 22 11.76 -6.86 -4.68
C THR A 22 10.31 -7.33 -4.79
N SER A 23 9.35 -6.42 -4.70
CA SER A 23 7.92 -6.71 -4.82
C SER A 23 7.17 -5.53 -5.44
N TYR A 24 5.97 -5.79 -5.91
CA TYR A 24 5.03 -4.79 -6.42
C TYR A 24 3.75 -4.88 -5.58
N GLU A 25 3.57 -3.95 -4.64
CA GLU A 25 2.52 -4.04 -3.62
C GLU A 25 1.60 -2.81 -3.66
N PRO A 26 0.49 -2.87 -4.42
CA PRO A 26 -0.49 -1.79 -4.44
C PRO A 26 -1.16 -1.60 -3.08
N ALA A 27 -1.40 -0.36 -2.70
CA ALA A 27 -2.24 -0.04 -1.54
C ALA A 27 -3.72 -0.18 -1.90
N ALA A 28 -4.50 -0.79 -1.02
CA ALA A 28 -5.90 -1.11 -1.26
C ALA A 28 -6.83 -0.45 -0.23
N ILE A 29 -8.09 -0.29 -0.61
CA ILE A 29 -9.19 -0.12 0.33
C ILE A 29 -9.80 -1.50 0.55
N VAL A 30 -10.03 -1.88 1.81
CA VAL A 30 -10.67 -3.14 2.16
C VAL A 30 -12.00 -2.85 2.84
N TYR A 31 -13.03 -3.60 2.51
CA TYR A 31 -14.36 -3.41 3.08
C TYR A 31 -15.05 -4.72 3.44
N ASN A 32 -16.06 -4.64 4.30
CA ASN A 32 -16.91 -5.76 4.64
C ASN A 32 -18.13 -5.79 3.71
N LYS A 33 -18.23 -6.83 2.89
CA LYS A 33 -19.31 -7.01 1.89
C LYS A 33 -20.71 -7.12 2.49
N ARG A 34 -20.83 -7.51 3.78
CA ARG A 34 -22.12 -7.57 4.47
C ARG A 34 -22.60 -6.21 4.93
N LEU A 35 -21.66 -5.27 5.10
CA LEU A 35 -21.94 -3.94 5.64
C LEU A 35 -21.98 -2.87 4.56
N LEU A 36 -21.26 -3.05 3.47
CA LEU A 36 -21.25 -2.14 2.33
C LEU A 36 -21.71 -2.92 1.09
N PRO A 37 -22.94 -2.66 0.61
CA PRO A 37 -23.49 -3.34 -0.56
C PRO A 37 -22.76 -2.92 -1.84
N ALA A 38 -22.76 -3.80 -2.85
CA ALA A 38 -21.92 -3.69 -4.05
C ALA A 38 -22.12 -2.36 -4.81
N GLU A 39 -23.35 -1.85 -4.86
CA GLU A 39 -23.70 -0.60 -5.53
C GLU A 39 -23.16 0.67 -4.86
N LYS A 40 -22.67 0.54 -3.61
CA LYS A 40 -22.08 1.64 -2.82
C LYS A 40 -20.56 1.51 -2.66
N VAL A 41 -19.97 0.50 -3.26
CA VAL A 41 -18.53 0.29 -3.16
C VAL A 41 -17.79 1.36 -3.97
N PRO A 42 -16.94 2.19 -3.33
CA PRO A 42 -16.22 3.25 -4.03
C PRO A 42 -15.09 2.65 -4.87
N ASP A 43 -14.99 3.03 -6.14
CA ASP A 43 -13.92 2.61 -7.05
C ASP A 43 -12.83 3.67 -7.25
N THR A 44 -13.02 4.85 -6.68
CA THR A 44 -12.08 5.99 -6.72
C THR A 44 -12.00 6.68 -5.36
N HIS A 45 -10.98 7.51 -5.13
CA HIS A 45 -10.89 8.33 -3.93
C HIS A 45 -12.04 9.37 -3.88
N ALA A 46 -12.42 9.90 -5.03
CA ALA A 46 -13.57 10.82 -5.11
C ALA A 46 -14.88 10.13 -4.70
N ALA A 47 -15.12 8.89 -5.16
CA ALA A 47 -16.27 8.09 -4.74
C ALA A 47 -16.20 7.74 -3.24
N LEU A 48 -15.01 7.51 -2.69
CA LEU A 48 -14.86 7.31 -1.24
C LEU A 48 -15.23 8.57 -0.46
N ILE A 49 -14.82 9.77 -0.92
CA ILE A 49 -15.22 11.03 -0.29
C ILE A 49 -16.76 11.17 -0.30
N ALA A 50 -17.40 10.93 -1.45
CA ALA A 50 -18.86 10.97 -1.56
C ALA A 50 -19.52 9.98 -0.59
N LEU A 51 -19.01 8.76 -0.46
CA LEU A 51 -19.50 7.76 0.49
C LEU A 51 -19.43 8.25 1.94
N LEU A 52 -18.33 8.93 2.33
CA LEU A 52 -18.19 9.49 3.69
C LEU A 52 -19.27 10.52 3.99
N ASP A 53 -19.63 11.35 3.00
CA ASP A 53 -20.64 12.40 3.13
C ASP A 53 -22.08 11.83 3.11
N GLU A 54 -22.33 10.81 2.29
CA GLU A 54 -23.66 10.22 2.09
C GLU A 54 -24.07 9.22 3.18
N GLN A 55 -23.10 8.54 3.82
CA GLN A 55 -23.36 7.44 4.76
C GLN A 55 -22.73 7.68 6.15
N PRO A 56 -22.80 8.89 6.72
CA PRO A 56 -22.08 9.20 7.96
C PRO A 56 -22.51 8.32 9.15
N ALA A 57 -23.80 8.00 9.25
CA ALA A 57 -24.33 7.16 10.34
C ALA A 57 -23.78 5.72 10.31
N GLN A 58 -23.62 5.15 9.12
CA GLN A 58 -23.11 3.79 8.93
C GLN A 58 -21.61 3.72 9.18
N LEU A 59 -20.87 4.78 8.85
CA LEU A 59 -19.41 4.82 8.82
C LEU A 59 -18.79 5.36 10.12
N ARG A 60 -19.57 6.05 10.96
CA ARG A 60 -19.06 6.66 12.20
C ARG A 60 -18.45 5.63 13.14
N GLY A 61 -17.17 5.83 13.50
CA GLY A 61 -16.38 4.92 14.33
C GLY A 61 -16.08 3.56 13.67
N ARG A 62 -16.27 3.45 12.33
CA ARG A 62 -16.16 2.17 11.62
C ARG A 62 -15.27 2.23 10.38
N ILE A 63 -14.37 3.22 10.34
CA ILE A 63 -13.35 3.39 9.31
C ILE A 63 -11.99 3.30 9.96
N ALA A 64 -11.05 2.63 9.33
CA ALA A 64 -9.68 2.56 9.82
C ALA A 64 -8.65 2.94 8.76
N THR A 65 -7.49 3.35 9.23
CA THR A 65 -6.24 3.43 8.47
C THR A 65 -5.04 3.23 9.39
N TYR A 66 -3.83 3.32 8.84
CA TYR A 66 -2.63 3.28 9.67
C TYR A 66 -2.49 4.53 10.56
N ASP A 67 -1.91 4.30 11.73
CA ASP A 67 -1.37 5.35 12.59
C ASP A 67 0.04 5.73 12.10
N PRO A 68 0.26 6.92 11.54
CA PRO A 68 1.57 7.29 11.00
C PRO A 68 2.63 7.55 12.10
N GLU A 69 2.24 7.67 13.36
CA GLU A 69 3.20 7.77 14.47
C GLU A 69 3.74 6.40 14.86
N ARG A 70 2.89 5.37 14.85
CA ARG A 70 3.18 4.00 15.29
C ARG A 70 3.57 3.07 14.16
N SER A 71 3.26 3.43 12.90
CA SER A 71 3.52 2.62 11.71
C SER A 71 4.41 3.37 10.73
N GLY A 72 5.63 2.89 10.52
CA GLY A 72 6.51 3.42 9.48
C GLY A 72 5.93 3.24 8.07
N LEU A 73 5.18 2.16 7.85
CA LEU A 73 4.43 1.93 6.61
C LEU A 73 3.29 2.94 6.48
N GLY A 74 2.57 3.22 7.56
CA GLY A 74 1.52 4.24 7.58
C GLY A 74 2.06 5.63 7.26
N LEU A 75 3.18 6.02 7.88
CA LEU A 75 3.84 7.29 7.57
C LEU A 75 4.25 7.35 6.09
N LEU A 76 4.84 6.28 5.55
CA LEU A 76 5.22 6.21 4.14
C LEU A 76 4.00 6.38 3.24
N LEU A 77 2.98 5.55 3.38
CA LEU A 77 1.80 5.58 2.51
C LEU A 77 1.08 6.92 2.58
N HIS A 78 0.80 7.44 3.78
CA HIS A 78 0.09 8.71 3.92
C HIS A 78 0.90 9.90 3.40
N SER A 79 2.21 9.92 3.60
CA SER A 79 3.05 11.00 3.09
C SER A 79 3.19 10.95 1.57
N GLN A 80 3.25 9.76 0.96
CA GLN A 80 3.28 9.61 -0.49
C GLN A 80 1.91 9.90 -1.12
N ASP A 81 0.83 9.56 -0.46
CA ASP A 81 -0.53 9.89 -0.86
C ASP A 81 -0.77 11.40 -0.85
N ALA A 82 -0.34 12.06 0.22
CA ALA A 82 -0.37 13.53 0.30
C ALA A 82 0.48 14.23 -0.78
N GLN A 83 1.54 13.57 -1.28
CA GLN A 83 2.34 14.09 -2.39
C GLN A 83 1.68 13.82 -3.75
N ALA A 84 1.08 12.64 -3.92
CA ALA A 84 0.42 12.23 -5.17
C ALA A 84 -0.81 13.10 -5.47
N ASN A 85 -1.65 13.34 -4.46
CA ASN A 85 -2.82 14.20 -4.59
C ASN A 85 -3.16 14.88 -3.25
N PRO A 86 -2.52 16.01 -2.92
CA PRO A 86 -2.69 16.66 -1.61
C PRO A 86 -4.13 17.09 -1.31
N ILE A 87 -4.88 17.51 -2.31
CA ILE A 87 -6.26 17.98 -2.12
C ILE A 87 -7.14 16.80 -1.68
N VAL A 88 -7.14 15.74 -2.44
CA VAL A 88 -7.95 14.53 -2.18
C VAL A 88 -7.53 13.87 -0.87
N PHE A 89 -6.22 13.70 -0.65
CA PHE A 89 -5.71 13.08 0.58
C PHE A 89 -6.18 13.81 1.85
N TRP A 90 -6.01 15.13 1.91
CA TRP A 90 -6.40 15.90 3.09
C TRP A 90 -7.92 16.04 3.24
N GLN A 91 -8.67 15.96 2.14
CA GLN A 91 -10.13 15.89 2.20
C GLN A 91 -10.58 14.55 2.80
N LEU A 92 -10.02 13.42 2.35
CA LEU A 92 -10.26 12.10 2.93
C LEU A 92 -9.88 12.03 4.41
N ALA A 93 -8.68 12.52 4.77
CA ALA A 93 -8.24 12.54 6.15
C ALA A 93 -9.21 13.28 7.07
N ARG A 94 -9.71 14.46 6.65
CA ARG A 94 -10.72 15.22 7.39
C ARG A 94 -12.06 14.50 7.45
N GLY A 95 -12.56 13.98 6.33
CA GLY A 95 -13.84 13.26 6.28
C GLY A 95 -13.82 12.02 7.19
N MET A 96 -12.77 11.22 7.11
CA MET A 96 -12.60 10.07 8.00
C MET A 96 -12.47 10.49 9.48
N GLY A 97 -11.70 11.55 9.75
CA GLY A 97 -11.53 12.09 11.11
C GLY A 97 -12.84 12.55 11.75
N GLN A 98 -13.66 13.29 11.01
CA GLN A 98 -14.99 13.73 11.44
C GLN A 98 -15.94 12.57 11.78
N LEU A 99 -15.72 11.42 11.17
CA LEU A 99 -16.45 10.19 11.42
C LEU A 99 -15.82 9.31 12.51
N GLY A 100 -14.81 9.79 13.24
CA GLY A 100 -14.18 9.02 14.30
C GLY A 100 -13.27 7.91 13.77
N LEU A 101 -12.32 8.27 12.90
CA LEU A 101 -11.32 7.37 12.33
C LEU A 101 -10.59 6.55 13.38
N GLU A 102 -10.57 5.23 13.24
CA GLU A 102 -9.69 4.35 14.02
C GLU A 102 -8.31 4.25 13.35
N GLN A 103 -7.24 4.33 14.14
CA GLN A 103 -5.87 4.28 13.66
C GLN A 103 -5.14 3.06 14.21
N HIS A 104 -4.52 2.27 13.32
CA HIS A 104 -3.88 0.99 13.65
C HIS A 104 -2.42 0.93 13.21
N ALA A 105 -1.60 0.16 13.94
CA ALA A 105 -0.20 -0.02 13.61
C ALA A 105 0.03 -1.02 12.46
N THR A 106 -0.89 -1.95 12.24
CA THR A 106 -0.71 -3.07 11.30
C THR A 106 -1.90 -3.30 10.36
N SER A 107 -1.61 -3.86 9.17
CA SER A 107 -2.67 -4.33 8.25
C SER A 107 -3.54 -5.42 8.89
N SER A 108 -2.92 -6.32 9.66
CA SER A 108 -3.64 -7.45 10.25
C SER A 108 -4.74 -7.00 11.20
N ASP A 109 -4.46 -6.02 12.06
CA ASP A 109 -5.46 -5.48 12.99
C ASP A 109 -6.65 -4.90 12.24
N MET A 110 -6.40 -4.13 11.16
CA MET A 110 -7.46 -3.57 10.35
C MET A 110 -8.28 -4.66 9.65
N LEU A 111 -7.61 -5.65 9.02
CA LEU A 111 -8.27 -6.75 8.32
C LEU A 111 -9.13 -7.59 9.25
N ASP A 112 -8.64 -7.90 10.47
CA ASP A 112 -9.39 -8.68 11.47
C ASP A 112 -10.65 -7.93 11.91
N ARG A 113 -10.57 -6.62 12.10
CA ARG A 113 -11.73 -5.80 12.51
C ARG A 113 -12.74 -5.61 11.37
N VAL A 114 -12.29 -5.48 10.13
CA VAL A 114 -13.19 -5.44 8.95
C VAL A 114 -13.86 -6.80 8.78
N ALA A 115 -13.13 -7.90 8.86
CA ALA A 115 -13.69 -9.26 8.77
C ALA A 115 -14.73 -9.55 9.84
N ALA A 116 -14.46 -9.12 11.09
CA ALA A 116 -15.38 -9.26 12.22
C ALA A 116 -16.59 -8.31 12.15
N GLY A 117 -16.68 -7.43 11.16
CA GLY A 117 -17.77 -6.46 11.03
C GLY A 117 -17.72 -5.30 12.04
N LYS A 118 -16.62 -5.14 12.77
CA LYS A 118 -16.39 -3.99 13.66
C LYS A 118 -16.11 -2.72 12.86
N LEU A 119 -15.45 -2.87 11.70
CA LEU A 119 -15.22 -1.80 10.74
C LEU A 119 -15.99 -2.09 9.45
N VAL A 120 -16.44 -1.03 8.79
CA VAL A 120 -17.04 -1.10 7.45
C VAL A 120 -15.94 -1.15 6.40
N LEU A 121 -14.91 -0.31 6.54
CA LEU A 121 -13.80 -0.23 5.61
C LEU A 121 -12.48 0.17 6.30
N ALA A 122 -11.38 -0.17 5.64
CA ALA A 122 -10.03 0.28 5.99
C ALA A 122 -9.33 0.85 4.74
N TYR A 123 -8.69 2.00 4.91
CA TYR A 123 -8.01 2.76 3.85
C TYR A 123 -6.50 2.52 3.86
N ASN A 124 -5.89 2.50 2.67
CA ASN A 124 -4.44 2.32 2.46
C ASN A 124 -3.86 1.03 3.04
N VAL A 125 -4.63 -0.05 3.06
CA VAL A 125 -4.16 -1.36 3.51
C VAL A 125 -3.17 -1.95 2.50
N LEU A 126 -2.13 -2.65 2.96
CA LEU A 126 -1.20 -3.33 2.08
C LEU A 126 -1.90 -4.44 1.29
N GLY A 127 -1.93 -4.29 -0.03
CA GLY A 127 -2.78 -5.09 -0.90
C GLY A 127 -2.43 -6.56 -0.97
N SER A 128 -1.15 -6.93 -0.81
CA SER A 128 -0.72 -8.34 -0.73
C SER A 128 -1.36 -9.06 0.47
N TYR A 129 -1.44 -8.40 1.63
CA TYR A 129 -2.13 -8.94 2.81
C TYR A 129 -3.65 -8.97 2.60
N ALA A 130 -4.21 -7.91 2.03
CA ALA A 130 -5.63 -7.81 1.76
C ALA A 130 -6.12 -8.94 0.82
N SER A 131 -5.44 -9.13 -0.31
CA SER A 131 -5.78 -10.16 -1.30
C SER A 131 -5.66 -11.57 -0.72
N LYS A 132 -4.56 -11.85 0.01
CA LYS A 132 -4.36 -13.17 0.63
C LYS A 132 -5.41 -13.46 1.70
N ARG A 133 -5.81 -12.44 2.47
CA ARG A 133 -6.86 -12.58 3.48
C ARG A 133 -8.23 -12.77 2.84
N ALA A 134 -8.57 -11.99 1.79
CA ALA A 134 -9.86 -12.10 1.09
C ALA A 134 -10.07 -13.46 0.41
N GLN A 135 -9.00 -14.15 -0.02
CA GLN A 135 -9.08 -15.53 -0.51
C GLN A 135 -9.56 -16.53 0.55
N ARG A 136 -9.24 -16.29 1.83
CA ARG A 136 -9.60 -17.14 2.96
C ARG A 136 -10.88 -16.69 3.66
N ASP A 137 -11.23 -15.44 3.52
CA ASP A 137 -12.34 -14.80 4.19
C ASP A 137 -13.20 -14.04 3.16
N PRO A 138 -14.22 -14.71 2.57
CA PRO A 138 -15.03 -14.16 1.48
C PRO A 138 -15.85 -12.92 1.86
N VAL A 139 -15.98 -12.59 3.15
CA VAL A 139 -16.65 -11.36 3.61
C VAL A 139 -15.87 -10.11 3.23
N LEU A 140 -14.56 -10.23 3.01
CA LEU A 140 -13.72 -9.12 2.64
C LEU A 140 -13.80 -8.82 1.13
N GLY A 141 -14.00 -7.57 0.81
CA GLY A 141 -13.80 -7.00 -0.52
C GLY A 141 -12.52 -6.18 -0.57
N VAL A 142 -11.83 -6.21 -1.70
CA VAL A 142 -10.61 -5.43 -1.96
C VAL A 142 -10.86 -4.53 -3.13
N ILE A 143 -10.58 -3.24 -2.96
CA ILE A 143 -10.76 -2.20 -3.96
C ILE A 143 -9.38 -1.64 -4.30
N TRP A 144 -9.10 -1.54 -5.57
CA TRP A 144 -7.97 -0.84 -6.14
C TRP A 144 -8.47 0.45 -6.75
N PRO A 145 -8.24 1.63 -6.13
CA PRO A 145 -8.75 2.88 -6.65
C PRO A 145 -8.31 3.14 -8.10
N GLN A 146 -9.28 3.46 -8.97
CA GLN A 146 -9.05 3.58 -10.41
C GLN A 146 -8.48 4.92 -10.82
N ASP A 147 -8.65 5.96 -10.01
CA ASP A 147 -8.08 7.29 -10.22
C ASP A 147 -6.57 7.31 -9.95
N TYR A 148 -6.11 6.70 -8.88
CA TYR A 148 -4.72 6.33 -8.64
C TYR A 148 -4.61 5.31 -7.51
N THR A 149 -3.62 4.45 -7.59
CA THR A 149 -3.27 3.47 -6.55
C THR A 149 -1.76 3.53 -6.32
N LEU A 150 -1.35 3.89 -5.11
CA LEU A 150 0.06 3.86 -4.74
C LEU A 150 0.59 2.44 -4.75
N VAL A 151 1.78 2.25 -5.30
CA VAL A 151 2.45 0.95 -5.29
C VAL A 151 3.78 1.10 -4.57
N LEU A 152 3.92 0.36 -3.49
CA LEU A 152 5.19 0.27 -2.78
C LEU A 152 5.95 -1.00 -3.14
N SER A 153 7.23 -1.02 -2.80
CA SER A 153 8.09 -2.19 -2.94
C SER A 153 8.86 -2.42 -1.66
N ARG A 154 9.07 -3.67 -1.31
CA ARG A 154 10.09 -4.04 -0.33
C ARG A 154 11.44 -3.77 -0.95
N VAL A 155 12.38 -3.28 -0.15
CA VAL A 155 13.69 -2.88 -0.64
C VAL A 155 14.76 -3.82 -0.11
N ALA A 156 15.58 -4.35 -1.00
CA ALA A 156 16.78 -5.09 -0.68
C ALA A 156 18.04 -4.28 -1.01
N PHE A 157 19.06 -4.39 -0.18
CA PHE A 157 20.38 -3.78 -0.41
C PHE A 157 21.47 -4.60 0.27
N ILE A 158 22.68 -4.49 -0.25
CA ILE A 158 23.86 -5.16 0.34
C ILE A 158 24.62 -4.12 1.15
N THR A 159 24.76 -4.35 2.46
CA THR A 159 25.46 -3.41 3.34
C THR A 159 26.97 -3.37 3.01
N ARG A 160 27.59 -2.19 3.21
CA ARG A 160 29.06 -2.04 2.99
C ARG A 160 29.86 -3.00 3.85
N GLY A 161 29.41 -3.30 5.06
CA GLY A 161 30.05 -4.22 6.00
C GLY A 161 29.64 -5.69 5.88
N ALA A 162 29.03 -6.12 4.76
CA ALA A 162 28.62 -7.51 4.58
C ALA A 162 29.83 -8.45 4.68
N ARG A 163 29.74 -9.45 5.55
CA ARG A 163 30.82 -10.43 5.74
C ARG A 163 31.04 -11.33 4.51
N HIS A 164 30.00 -11.60 3.76
CA HIS A 164 30.00 -12.48 2.58
C HIS A 164 29.37 -11.76 1.37
N PRO A 165 30.01 -10.72 0.81
CA PRO A 165 29.41 -9.91 -0.23
C PRO A 165 29.13 -10.68 -1.53
N ALA A 166 29.92 -11.70 -1.85
CA ALA A 166 29.68 -12.55 -3.03
C ALA A 166 28.37 -13.35 -2.87
N ALA A 167 28.18 -13.99 -1.71
CA ALA A 167 26.94 -14.71 -1.41
C ALA A 167 25.71 -13.77 -1.37
N ALA A 168 25.88 -12.57 -0.82
CA ALA A 168 24.81 -11.57 -0.80
C ALA A 168 24.38 -11.12 -2.21
N ARG A 169 25.34 -11.00 -3.15
CA ARG A 169 25.05 -10.70 -4.57
C ARG A 169 24.29 -11.84 -5.23
N LEU A 170 24.73 -13.08 -5.05
CA LEU A 170 24.03 -14.27 -5.58
C LEU A 170 22.62 -14.39 -5.03
N TRP A 171 22.42 -14.13 -3.73
CA TRP A 171 21.11 -14.13 -3.11
C TRP A 171 20.21 -13.03 -3.68
N LEU A 172 20.74 -11.81 -3.85
CA LEU A 172 20.00 -10.70 -4.44
C LEU A 172 19.62 -11.02 -5.87
N ASP A 173 20.53 -11.55 -6.69
CA ASP A 173 20.24 -11.95 -8.07
C ASP A 173 19.17 -13.06 -8.11
N HIS A 174 19.28 -14.06 -7.23
CA HIS A 174 18.23 -15.09 -7.13
C HIS A 174 16.86 -14.48 -6.76
N LEU A 175 16.82 -13.59 -5.78
CA LEU A 175 15.57 -12.92 -5.36
C LEU A 175 14.93 -12.11 -6.49
N LEU A 176 15.76 -11.45 -7.30
CA LEU A 176 15.33 -10.61 -8.42
C LEU A 176 15.15 -11.38 -9.74
N SER A 177 15.60 -12.64 -9.82
CA SER A 177 15.42 -13.46 -11.00
C SER A 177 13.95 -13.78 -11.29
N THR A 178 13.61 -14.09 -12.52
CA THR A 178 12.28 -14.55 -12.91
C THR A 178 11.77 -15.69 -12.04
N ARG A 179 12.67 -16.66 -11.71
CA ARG A 179 12.34 -17.79 -10.83
C ARG A 179 12.07 -17.33 -9.39
N GLY A 180 12.92 -16.46 -8.83
CA GLY A 180 12.73 -15.91 -7.47
C GLY A 180 11.43 -15.12 -7.35
N GLN A 181 11.15 -14.28 -8.33
CA GLN A 181 9.92 -13.50 -8.38
C GLN A 181 8.66 -14.39 -8.53
N ALA A 182 8.73 -15.45 -9.31
CA ALA A 182 7.64 -16.44 -9.43
C ALA A 182 7.38 -17.18 -8.10
N LEU A 183 8.44 -17.52 -7.34
CA LEU A 183 8.31 -18.12 -6.00
C LEU A 183 7.67 -17.15 -5.00
N LEU A 184 8.05 -15.87 -5.02
CA LEU A 184 7.43 -14.84 -4.18
C LEU A 184 5.94 -14.68 -4.50
N ALA A 185 5.58 -14.67 -5.78
CA ALA A 185 4.19 -14.57 -6.22
C ALA A 185 3.37 -15.80 -5.78
N GLY A 186 3.85 -17.00 -6.06
CA GLY A 186 3.13 -18.23 -5.78
C GLY A 186 2.97 -18.54 -4.28
N HIS A 187 4.02 -18.36 -3.50
CA HIS A 187 3.99 -18.72 -2.07
C HIS A 187 3.55 -17.59 -1.15
N LEU A 188 3.91 -16.36 -1.47
CA LEU A 188 3.65 -15.21 -0.60
C LEU A 188 2.53 -14.29 -1.10
N GLY A 189 2.09 -14.46 -2.35
CA GLY A 189 1.10 -13.59 -2.98
C GLY A 189 1.64 -12.17 -3.22
N LEU A 190 2.97 -12.02 -3.30
CA LEU A 190 3.62 -10.76 -3.64
C LEU A 190 3.66 -10.62 -5.15
N LEU A 191 3.14 -9.53 -5.69
CA LEU A 191 3.23 -9.28 -7.12
C LEU A 191 4.70 -9.08 -7.52
N PRO A 192 5.14 -9.65 -8.68
CA PRO A 192 6.50 -9.46 -9.16
C PRO A 192 6.79 -8.00 -9.47
N VAL A 193 8.00 -7.55 -9.12
CA VAL A 193 8.50 -6.22 -9.53
C VAL A 193 8.91 -6.20 -11.00
N ARG A 194 9.24 -7.36 -11.56
CA ARG A 194 9.61 -7.55 -12.97
C ARG A 194 8.37 -7.83 -13.84
N GLY A 195 8.27 -7.17 -14.97
CA GLY A 195 7.16 -7.38 -15.90
C GLY A 195 7.20 -8.74 -16.63
N ASP A 196 8.37 -9.40 -16.68
CA ASP A 196 8.60 -10.69 -17.35
C ASP A 196 8.47 -11.92 -16.41
N ALA A 197 8.21 -11.69 -15.13
CA ALA A 197 8.12 -12.77 -14.13
C ALA A 197 6.69 -13.23 -13.81
N GLY A 198 5.68 -12.67 -14.48
CA GLY A 198 4.28 -13.04 -14.28
C GLY A 198 3.86 -14.26 -15.12
N THR A 199 3.04 -15.14 -14.55
CA THR A 199 2.24 -16.07 -15.36
C THR A 199 1.06 -15.31 -15.95
N ALA A 200 0.84 -15.43 -17.26
CA ALA A 200 -0.20 -14.69 -18.00
C ALA A 200 -1.62 -14.83 -17.39
N ASP A 201 -1.88 -15.91 -16.67
CA ASP A 201 -3.18 -16.26 -16.09
C ASP A 201 -3.30 -15.92 -14.59
N SER A 202 -2.32 -15.22 -14.01
CA SER A 202 -2.43 -14.85 -12.59
C SER A 202 -3.43 -13.72 -12.40
N ALA A 203 -4.21 -13.75 -11.30
CA ALA A 203 -5.06 -12.63 -10.88
C ALA A 203 -4.26 -11.31 -10.78
N ALA A 204 -2.97 -11.41 -10.54
CA ALA A 204 -2.00 -10.35 -10.54
C ALA A 204 -1.77 -9.72 -11.91
N ALA A 205 -1.65 -10.54 -12.96
CA ALA A 205 -1.48 -10.07 -14.34
C ALA A 205 -2.75 -9.37 -14.84
N LEU A 206 -3.93 -9.92 -14.52
CA LEU A 206 -5.22 -9.31 -14.84
C LEU A 206 -5.40 -7.97 -14.12
N LEU A 207 -5.05 -7.89 -12.84
CA LEU A 207 -5.11 -6.66 -12.09
C LEU A 207 -4.17 -5.61 -12.67
N HIS A 208 -2.94 -5.99 -12.97
CA HIS A 208 -1.94 -5.10 -13.57
C HIS A 208 -2.38 -4.61 -14.96
N HIS A 209 -2.92 -5.49 -15.79
CA HIS A 209 -3.39 -5.13 -17.13
C HIS A 209 -4.57 -4.14 -17.08
N ASN A 210 -5.54 -4.38 -16.20
CA ASN A 210 -6.76 -3.58 -16.13
C ASN A 210 -6.57 -2.23 -15.44
N LEU A 211 -5.63 -2.13 -14.49
CA LEU A 211 -5.44 -0.95 -13.66
C LEU A 211 -4.05 -0.31 -13.79
N GLN A 212 -3.22 -0.75 -14.74
CA GLN A 212 -1.85 -0.23 -14.89
C GLN A 212 -1.80 1.30 -15.05
N HIS A 213 -2.82 1.91 -15.66
CA HIS A 213 -2.93 3.36 -15.82
C HIS A 213 -3.15 4.11 -14.50
N ALA A 214 -3.74 3.44 -13.50
CA ALA A 214 -3.99 3.99 -12.17
C ALA A 214 -2.81 3.78 -11.21
N PHE A 215 -1.96 2.79 -11.47
CA PHE A 215 -0.87 2.45 -10.57
C PHE A 215 0.25 3.51 -10.60
N ARG A 216 0.64 3.96 -9.40
CA ARG A 216 1.66 4.97 -9.16
C ARG A 216 2.77 4.40 -8.27
N PRO A 217 3.81 3.76 -8.87
CA PRO A 217 4.92 3.23 -8.11
C PRO A 217 5.67 4.32 -7.34
N ILE A 218 5.85 4.10 -6.06
CA ILE A 218 6.68 4.94 -5.21
C ILE A 218 8.15 4.67 -5.56
N ARG A 219 8.80 5.67 -6.13
CA ARG A 219 10.18 5.53 -6.60
C ARG A 219 11.15 5.29 -5.44
N ILE A 220 11.97 4.25 -5.55
CA ILE A 220 13.07 4.01 -4.61
C ILE A 220 14.14 5.08 -4.81
N GLY A 221 14.46 5.78 -3.72
CA GLY A 221 15.43 6.87 -3.77
C GLY A 221 15.47 7.70 -2.49
N SER A 222 16.27 8.77 -2.51
CA SER A 222 16.43 9.68 -1.37
C SER A 222 15.11 10.37 -0.96
N GLY A 223 14.14 10.46 -1.87
CA GLY A 223 12.80 11.00 -1.56
C GLY A 223 12.07 10.21 -0.46
N LEU A 224 12.31 8.89 -0.34
CA LEU A 224 11.74 8.06 0.73
C LEU A 224 12.27 8.45 2.12
N LEU A 225 13.43 9.10 2.17
CA LEU A 225 14.05 9.57 3.41
C LEU A 225 13.58 10.97 3.82
N ALA A 226 12.78 11.65 2.98
CA ALA A 226 12.35 13.02 3.25
C ALA A 226 11.64 13.18 4.59
N TYR A 227 10.85 12.18 4.99
CA TYR A 227 10.16 12.16 6.28
C TYR A 227 10.96 11.48 7.41
N GLN A 228 12.23 11.16 7.17
CA GLN A 228 13.20 10.89 8.24
C GLN A 228 13.76 12.19 8.82
N ASP A 229 13.68 13.29 8.09
CA ASP A 229 13.90 14.63 8.66
C ASP A 229 12.84 14.93 9.71
N GLN A 230 13.30 15.24 10.93
CA GLN A 230 12.42 15.39 12.10
C GLN A 230 11.42 16.54 11.92
N ALA A 231 11.83 17.65 11.32
CA ALA A 231 10.95 18.80 11.13
C ALA A 231 9.81 18.49 10.15
N LYS A 232 10.13 17.84 9.02
CA LYS A 232 9.14 17.41 8.02
C LYS A 232 8.20 16.36 8.60
N LYS A 233 8.75 15.35 9.28
CA LYS A 233 7.96 14.31 9.94
C LYS A 233 6.98 14.91 10.94
N GLN A 234 7.46 15.74 11.86
CA GLN A 234 6.60 16.38 12.86
C GLN A 234 5.60 17.35 12.24
N GLY A 235 5.98 18.06 11.18
CA GLY A 235 5.06 18.90 10.41
C GLY A 235 3.89 18.09 9.85
N PHE A 236 4.19 16.98 9.18
CA PHE A 236 3.20 16.07 8.65
C PHE A 236 2.30 15.48 9.76
N LEU A 237 2.88 14.98 10.85
CA LEU A 237 2.13 14.39 11.96
C LEU A 237 1.19 15.39 12.64
N ARG A 238 1.63 16.65 12.83
CA ARG A 238 0.75 17.71 13.35
C ARG A 238 -0.43 17.98 12.41
N GLN A 239 -0.17 18.06 11.11
CA GLN A 239 -1.23 18.26 10.11
C GLN A 239 -2.20 17.09 10.07
N TRP A 240 -1.68 15.84 10.14
CA TRP A 240 -2.47 14.63 10.23
C TRP A 240 -3.36 14.61 11.47
N ALA A 241 -2.80 14.87 12.65
CA ALA A 241 -3.54 14.92 13.90
C ALA A 241 -4.63 16.00 13.89
N ALA A 242 -4.37 17.16 13.27
CA ALA A 242 -5.38 18.19 13.09
C ALA A 242 -6.49 17.79 12.13
N ALA A 243 -6.15 17.15 11.01
CA ALA A 243 -7.11 16.71 10.00
C ALA A 243 -8.00 15.56 10.49
N THR A 244 -7.46 14.63 11.29
CA THR A 244 -8.17 13.43 11.76
C THR A 244 -8.84 13.61 13.13
N ARG A 245 -8.86 14.83 13.67
CA ARG A 245 -9.56 15.11 14.92
C ARG A 245 -11.08 14.95 14.74
N PRO A 246 -11.74 14.16 15.59
CA PRO A 246 -13.20 14.08 15.57
C PRO A 246 -13.84 15.46 15.80
N LEU A 247 -14.98 15.67 15.21
CA LEU A 247 -15.82 16.82 15.60
C LEU A 247 -16.37 16.60 17.01
N PRO A 248 -16.46 17.66 17.83
CA PRO A 248 -17.01 17.60 19.17
C PRO A 248 -18.47 17.15 19.20
#